data_c466119c94cb7420c50c45721c5e7879
#
_entry.id   c466119c94cb7420c50c45721c5e7879
#
_cell.length_a   1.000
_cell.length_b   1.000
_cell.length_c   1.000
_cell.angle_alpha   90.00
_cell.angle_beta   90.00
_cell.angle_gamma   90.00
#
_symmetry.space_group_name_H-M   'P 1'
#
loop_
_entity.id
_entity.type
_entity.pdbx_description
1 polymer ?
#
loop_
_entity_poly.entity_id
_entity_poly.type
_entity_poly.pdbx_seq_one_letter_code
_entity_poly.pdbx_strand_id
1 'polypeptide(L)'
;MSHVDLEKKRNKRLRQYAIAQAQERFDRDYPGFQPEEILVSLCAYEEEANIGAVLEKMPADIDGKPYTVFVVVDGGDDNTAEVARRYPGVKVFEFPVNLGHGVALQVTYRYCAANGVKYCLTLDADGQNDPAELPNILAPLANNTADFVLTSRVLGEDKTSDATRKLGVRTFSFIVNRMCGTKLTDTSTGYRGLRVSMLAQAVDHLIQDQYQTAELLIVCMKLGYRAVDVPTVWHPRASGTTKKGKNWLFGFRYARVVFGTYARARKLRRTA
;
A
#
# COMPACT_ATOMS: atom_id res chain seq x y z
N MET A 1 8.64 -16.87 30.25
CA MET A 1 8.03 -16.07 29.16
C MET A 1 7.52 -14.80 29.82
N SER A 2 7.96 -13.62 29.35
CA SER A 2 7.57 -12.35 29.98
C SER A 2 6.10 -12.01 29.68
N HIS A 3 5.47 -11.15 30.51
CA HIS A 3 4.09 -10.66 30.27
C HIS A 3 3.99 -9.98 28.88
N VAL A 4 5.02 -9.25 28.45
CA VAL A 4 5.12 -8.63 27.12
C VAL A 4 5.11 -9.67 25.99
N ASP A 5 5.76 -10.84 26.19
CA ASP A 5 5.77 -11.91 25.18
C ASP A 5 4.39 -12.57 25.06
N LEU A 6 3.66 -12.68 26.16
CA LEU A 6 2.28 -13.19 26.16
C LEU A 6 1.32 -12.25 25.45
N GLU A 7 1.41 -10.94 25.70
CA GLU A 7 0.61 -9.94 25.00
C GLU A 7 0.88 -9.93 23.48
N LYS A 8 2.14 -9.94 23.08
CA LYS A 8 2.52 -10.02 21.65
C LYS A 8 1.95 -11.27 20.99
N LYS A 9 2.02 -12.43 21.64
CA LYS A 9 1.44 -13.68 21.12
C LYS A 9 -0.08 -13.61 21.03
N ARG A 10 -0.74 -13.03 22.03
CA ARG A 10 -2.19 -12.83 22.04
C ARG A 10 -2.61 -11.91 20.89
N ASN A 11 -1.96 -10.77 20.75
CA ASN A 11 -2.24 -9.82 19.68
C ASN A 11 -2.02 -10.43 18.28
N LYS A 12 -0.97 -11.25 18.09
CA LYS A 12 -0.73 -11.96 16.83
C LYS A 12 -1.85 -12.97 16.53
N ARG A 13 -2.34 -13.72 17.52
CA ARG A 13 -3.45 -14.68 17.34
C ARG A 13 -4.77 -13.96 17.02
N LEU A 14 -5.08 -12.88 17.71
CA LEU A 14 -6.27 -12.07 17.44
C LEU A 14 -6.25 -11.50 16.03
N ARG A 15 -5.10 -11.01 15.58
CA ARG A 15 -4.93 -10.53 14.20
C ARG A 15 -5.15 -11.66 13.18
N GLN A 16 -4.54 -12.81 13.38
CA GLN A 16 -4.72 -13.96 12.49
C GLN A 16 -6.19 -14.40 12.43
N TYR A 17 -6.88 -14.40 13.56
CA TYR A 17 -8.31 -14.70 13.64
C TYR A 17 -9.15 -13.68 12.88
N ALA A 18 -8.90 -12.39 13.07
CA ALA A 18 -9.61 -11.33 12.34
C ALA A 18 -9.40 -11.41 10.82
N ILE A 19 -8.17 -11.71 10.37
CA ILE A 19 -7.87 -11.91 8.96
C ILE A 19 -8.60 -13.15 8.42
N ALA A 20 -8.63 -14.26 9.18
CA ALA A 20 -9.31 -15.48 8.77
C ALA A 20 -10.84 -15.25 8.63
N GLN A 21 -11.46 -14.55 9.59
CA GLN A 21 -12.88 -14.18 9.50
C GLN A 21 -13.16 -13.30 8.25
N ALA A 22 -12.28 -12.34 7.96
CA ALA A 22 -12.42 -11.50 6.77
C ALA A 22 -12.28 -12.31 5.48
N GLN A 23 -11.36 -13.28 5.44
CA GLN A 23 -11.19 -14.18 4.32
C GLN A 23 -12.43 -15.08 4.11
N GLU A 24 -12.95 -15.71 5.17
CA GLU A 24 -14.17 -16.52 5.12
C GLU A 24 -15.37 -15.71 4.60
N ARG A 25 -15.50 -14.45 5.02
CA ARG A 25 -16.53 -13.53 4.51
C ARG A 25 -16.31 -13.24 3.03
N PHE A 26 -15.10 -12.92 2.63
CA PHE A 26 -14.76 -12.64 1.24
C PHE A 26 -15.05 -13.82 0.32
N ASP A 27 -14.66 -15.04 0.71
CA ASP A 27 -14.87 -16.26 -0.07
C ASP A 27 -16.37 -16.60 -0.21
N ARG A 28 -17.17 -16.31 0.82
CA ARG A 28 -18.62 -16.45 0.79
C ARG A 28 -19.29 -15.41 -0.10
N ASP A 29 -18.84 -14.16 -0.04
CA ASP A 29 -19.42 -13.04 -0.79
C ASP A 29 -19.02 -13.09 -2.28
N TYR A 30 -17.87 -13.72 -2.61
CA TYR A 30 -17.32 -13.83 -3.96
C TYR A 30 -16.86 -15.27 -4.29
N PRO A 31 -17.77 -16.25 -4.33
CA PRO A 31 -17.40 -17.65 -4.52
C PRO A 31 -16.75 -17.87 -5.89
N GLY A 32 -15.57 -18.52 -5.88
CA GLY A 32 -14.81 -18.83 -7.10
C GLY A 32 -14.22 -17.62 -7.83
N PHE A 33 -14.19 -16.46 -7.19
CA PHE A 33 -13.63 -15.26 -7.81
C PHE A 33 -12.14 -15.44 -8.16
N GLN A 34 -11.79 -15.10 -9.39
CA GLN A 34 -10.41 -15.03 -9.86
C GLN A 34 -10.11 -13.58 -10.28
N PRO A 35 -9.03 -12.96 -9.77
CA PRO A 35 -8.65 -11.62 -10.17
C PRO A 35 -8.03 -11.60 -11.57
N GLU A 36 -8.04 -10.43 -12.20
CA GLU A 36 -7.29 -10.15 -13.41
C GLU A 36 -5.78 -10.12 -13.14
N GLU A 37 -4.97 -10.16 -14.20
CA GLU A 37 -3.50 -10.04 -14.10
C GLU A 37 -3.04 -8.72 -13.44
N ILE A 38 -3.86 -7.68 -13.51
CA ILE A 38 -3.67 -6.38 -12.87
C ILE A 38 -4.69 -6.26 -11.73
N LEU A 39 -4.23 -6.00 -10.53
CA LEU A 39 -5.08 -5.71 -9.39
C LEU A 39 -4.75 -4.33 -8.84
N VAL A 40 -5.76 -3.47 -8.76
CA VAL A 40 -5.67 -2.15 -8.12
C VAL A 40 -6.29 -2.26 -6.73
N SER A 41 -5.46 -2.09 -5.70
CA SER A 41 -5.90 -2.17 -4.31
C SER A 41 -6.06 -0.79 -3.70
N LEU A 42 -7.23 -0.55 -3.10
CA LEU A 42 -7.51 0.62 -2.28
C LEU A 42 -7.58 0.18 -0.81
N CYS A 43 -6.71 0.76 0.03
CA CYS A 43 -6.81 0.58 1.48
C CYS A 43 -7.64 1.72 2.06
N ALA A 44 -8.72 1.40 2.77
CA ALA A 44 -9.67 2.36 3.32
C ALA A 44 -9.86 2.14 4.83
N TYR A 45 -9.86 3.22 5.60
CA TYR A 45 -10.24 3.23 7.01
C TYR A 45 -11.06 4.49 7.30
N GLU A 46 -12.37 4.32 7.55
CA GLU A 46 -13.33 5.43 7.74
C GLU A 46 -13.25 6.44 6.58
N GLU A 47 -13.48 5.99 5.36
CA GLU A 47 -13.42 6.77 4.13
C GLU A 47 -14.79 6.81 3.41
N GLU A 48 -15.90 6.65 4.15
CA GLU A 48 -17.27 6.68 3.62
C GLU A 48 -17.53 7.90 2.72
N ALA A 49 -17.03 9.07 3.13
CA ALA A 49 -17.24 10.32 2.41
C ALA A 49 -16.34 10.47 1.16
N ASN A 50 -15.32 9.64 0.98
CA ASN A 50 -14.31 9.82 -0.07
C ASN A 50 -14.29 8.66 -1.08
N ILE A 51 -14.49 7.42 -0.60
CA ILE A 51 -14.24 6.22 -1.40
C ILE A 51 -15.11 6.16 -2.66
N GLY A 52 -16.36 6.62 -2.59
CA GLY A 52 -17.26 6.68 -3.74
C GLY A 52 -16.69 7.51 -4.88
N ALA A 53 -16.25 8.74 -4.57
CA ALA A 53 -15.66 9.64 -5.57
C ALA A 53 -14.34 9.13 -6.16
N VAL A 54 -13.58 8.31 -5.43
CA VAL A 54 -12.38 7.65 -5.96
C VAL A 54 -12.77 6.53 -6.91
N LEU A 55 -13.75 5.69 -6.54
CA LEU A 55 -14.22 4.58 -7.36
C LEU A 55 -14.89 5.05 -8.66
N GLU A 56 -15.60 6.18 -8.66
CA GLU A 56 -16.19 6.80 -9.85
C GLU A 56 -15.15 7.28 -10.87
N LYS A 57 -13.94 7.62 -10.42
CA LYS A 57 -12.83 8.07 -11.27
C LYS A 57 -11.97 6.92 -11.80
N MET A 58 -12.23 5.68 -11.37
CA MET A 58 -11.47 4.54 -11.87
C MET A 58 -11.68 4.39 -13.38
N PRO A 59 -10.61 4.29 -14.19
CA PRO A 59 -10.72 4.11 -15.62
C PRO A 59 -11.39 2.77 -15.97
N ALA A 60 -12.02 2.67 -17.15
CA ALA A 60 -12.64 1.43 -17.59
C ALA A 60 -11.62 0.29 -17.80
N ASP A 61 -10.40 0.65 -18.18
CA ASP A 61 -9.27 -0.25 -18.37
C ASP A 61 -7.95 0.50 -18.09
N ILE A 62 -6.82 -0.20 -18.01
CA ILE A 62 -5.49 0.38 -17.90
C ILE A 62 -4.72 0.00 -19.17
N ASP A 63 -4.55 0.96 -20.10
CA ASP A 63 -3.92 0.74 -21.42
C ASP A 63 -4.56 -0.43 -22.20
N GLY A 64 -5.88 -0.47 -22.25
CA GLY A 64 -6.65 -1.53 -22.93
C GLY A 64 -6.65 -2.87 -22.21
N LYS A 65 -6.18 -2.95 -20.98
CA LYS A 65 -6.14 -4.19 -20.18
C LYS A 65 -7.18 -4.16 -19.07
N PRO A 66 -7.94 -5.25 -18.90
CA PRO A 66 -8.85 -5.39 -17.77
C PRO A 66 -8.07 -5.45 -16.45
N TYR A 67 -8.71 -5.03 -15.38
CA TYR A 67 -8.13 -5.08 -14.05
C TYR A 67 -9.19 -5.30 -12.97
N THR A 68 -8.77 -5.81 -11.83
CA THR A 68 -9.61 -5.98 -10.64
C THR A 68 -9.46 -4.77 -9.71
N VAL A 69 -10.57 -4.21 -9.26
CA VAL A 69 -10.59 -3.26 -8.13
C VAL A 69 -10.81 -4.05 -6.84
N PHE A 70 -9.85 -3.96 -5.93
CA PHE A 70 -9.83 -4.68 -4.65
C PHE A 70 -9.74 -3.69 -3.50
N VAL A 71 -10.83 -3.50 -2.77
CA VAL A 71 -10.90 -2.58 -1.63
C VAL A 71 -10.69 -3.35 -0.34
N VAL A 72 -9.64 -2.99 0.42
CA VAL A 72 -9.41 -3.53 1.77
C VAL A 72 -9.86 -2.50 2.78
N VAL A 73 -10.96 -2.77 3.46
CA VAL A 73 -11.49 -1.94 4.54
C VAL A 73 -10.87 -2.40 5.86
N ASP A 74 -10.13 -1.51 6.51
CA ASP A 74 -9.38 -1.81 7.75
C ASP A 74 -10.24 -1.60 9.01
N GLY A 75 -11.43 -2.20 9.03
CA GLY A 75 -12.42 -1.99 10.08
C GLY A 75 -12.96 -0.54 10.06
N GLY A 76 -13.49 -0.11 11.18
CA GLY A 76 -14.10 1.21 11.36
C GLY A 76 -15.58 1.12 11.67
N ASP A 77 -16.18 2.25 12.09
CA ASP A 77 -17.57 2.33 12.53
C ASP A 77 -18.46 3.07 11.51
N ASP A 78 -17.93 3.34 10.29
CA ASP A 78 -18.65 4.01 9.21
C ASP A 78 -19.10 3.04 8.09
N ASN A 79 -19.77 3.55 7.06
CA ASN A 79 -20.29 2.76 5.95
C ASN A 79 -19.32 2.62 4.77
N THR A 80 -18.01 2.74 4.98
CA THR A 80 -16.99 2.64 3.91
C THR A 80 -17.16 1.37 3.07
N ALA A 81 -17.36 0.21 3.70
CA ALA A 81 -17.50 -1.08 3.03
C ALA A 81 -18.79 -1.14 2.20
N GLU A 82 -19.91 -0.67 2.76
CA GLU A 82 -21.22 -0.62 2.09
C GLU A 82 -21.19 0.30 0.86
N VAL A 83 -20.54 1.46 0.99
CA VAL A 83 -20.35 2.38 -0.15
C VAL A 83 -19.54 1.69 -1.25
N ALA A 84 -18.42 1.05 -0.92
CA ALA A 84 -17.60 0.36 -1.91
C ALA A 84 -18.34 -0.79 -2.62
N ARG A 85 -19.19 -1.56 -1.90
CA ARG A 85 -19.99 -2.66 -2.48
C ARG A 85 -21.03 -2.22 -3.48
N ARG A 86 -21.44 -0.95 -3.51
CA ARG A 86 -22.40 -0.40 -4.49
C ARG A 86 -21.82 -0.30 -5.89
N TYR A 87 -20.49 -0.33 -6.02
CA TYR A 87 -19.81 -0.19 -7.32
C TYR A 87 -19.65 -1.57 -7.99
N PRO A 88 -20.25 -1.78 -9.18
CA PRO A 88 -20.12 -3.05 -9.89
C PRO A 88 -18.65 -3.42 -10.17
N GLY A 89 -18.32 -4.69 -9.96
CA GLY A 89 -16.95 -5.19 -10.20
C GLY A 89 -15.96 -4.98 -9.05
N VAL A 90 -16.27 -4.11 -8.09
CA VAL A 90 -15.42 -3.91 -6.90
C VAL A 90 -15.51 -5.13 -5.97
N LYS A 91 -14.37 -5.61 -5.50
CA LYS A 91 -14.25 -6.69 -4.52
C LYS A 91 -13.83 -6.09 -3.17
N VAL A 92 -14.63 -6.32 -2.15
CA VAL A 92 -14.42 -5.72 -0.82
C VAL A 92 -13.96 -6.80 0.16
N PHE A 93 -12.74 -6.62 0.68
CA PHE A 93 -12.18 -7.40 1.77
C PHE A 93 -12.23 -6.57 3.05
N GLU A 94 -13.00 -6.98 4.05
CA GLU A 94 -13.31 -6.15 5.21
C GLU A 94 -12.85 -6.82 6.50
N PHE A 95 -11.97 -6.15 7.25
CA PHE A 95 -11.61 -6.60 8.60
C PHE A 95 -12.72 -6.27 9.61
N PRO A 96 -12.95 -7.15 10.58
CA PRO A 96 -13.93 -6.89 11.64
C PRO A 96 -13.48 -5.81 12.64
N VAL A 97 -12.20 -5.46 12.64
CA VAL A 97 -11.59 -4.43 13.52
C VAL A 97 -10.40 -3.80 12.80
N ASN A 98 -10.00 -2.59 13.22
CA ASN A 98 -8.79 -1.95 12.68
C ASN A 98 -7.53 -2.74 13.06
N LEU A 99 -6.81 -3.20 12.06
CA LEU A 99 -5.55 -3.94 12.20
C LEU A 99 -4.32 -3.11 11.80
N GLY A 100 -4.55 -1.97 11.15
CA GLY A 100 -3.53 -1.05 10.65
C GLY A 100 -3.27 -1.19 9.15
N HIS A 101 -3.03 -0.06 8.51
CA HIS A 101 -2.80 0.07 7.07
C HIS A 101 -1.74 -0.91 6.53
N GLY A 102 -0.69 -1.18 7.31
CA GLY A 102 0.35 -2.15 6.93
C GLY A 102 -0.18 -3.58 6.83
N VAL A 103 -1.15 -3.95 7.67
CA VAL A 103 -1.78 -5.28 7.61
C VAL A 103 -2.69 -5.38 6.39
N ALA A 104 -3.44 -4.34 6.07
CA ALA A 104 -4.27 -4.27 4.87
C ALA A 104 -3.43 -4.47 3.60
N LEU A 105 -2.30 -3.78 3.49
CA LEU A 105 -1.35 -3.97 2.38
C LEU A 105 -0.76 -5.40 2.35
N GLN A 106 -0.38 -5.97 3.50
CA GLN A 106 0.15 -7.35 3.56
C GLN A 106 -0.88 -8.38 3.08
N VAL A 107 -2.15 -8.21 3.44
CA VAL A 107 -3.23 -9.07 2.94
C VAL A 107 -3.36 -8.95 1.43
N THR A 108 -3.39 -7.73 0.89
CA THR A 108 -3.39 -7.50 -0.57
C THR A 108 -2.21 -8.22 -1.25
N TYR A 109 -0.99 -8.06 -0.73
CA TYR A 109 0.21 -8.63 -1.35
C TYR A 109 0.19 -10.16 -1.34
N ARG A 110 -0.26 -10.77 -0.23
CA ARG A 110 -0.42 -12.23 -0.14
C ARG A 110 -1.53 -12.73 -1.06
N TYR A 111 -2.64 -11.99 -1.14
CA TYR A 111 -3.72 -12.32 -2.06
C TYR A 111 -3.23 -12.31 -3.51
N CYS A 112 -2.54 -11.25 -3.94
CA CYS A 112 -1.95 -11.17 -5.27
C CYS A 112 -0.99 -12.34 -5.56
N ALA A 113 -0.10 -12.65 -4.62
CA ALA A 113 0.89 -13.72 -4.78
C ALA A 113 0.24 -15.12 -4.90
N ALA A 114 -0.91 -15.34 -4.26
CA ALA A 114 -1.62 -16.61 -4.24
C ALA A 114 -2.57 -16.82 -5.44
N ASN A 115 -2.98 -15.75 -6.13
CA ASN A 115 -4.09 -15.80 -7.10
C ASN A 115 -3.71 -15.39 -8.54
N GLY A 116 -2.45 -15.56 -8.95
CA GLY A 116 -2.03 -15.39 -10.36
C GLY A 116 -1.93 -13.93 -10.84
N VAL A 117 -2.07 -12.94 -9.94
CA VAL A 117 -1.88 -11.52 -10.28
C VAL A 117 -0.43 -11.28 -10.69
N LYS A 118 -0.21 -10.52 -11.77
CA LYS A 118 1.13 -10.14 -12.24
C LYS A 118 1.57 -8.78 -11.72
N TYR A 119 0.65 -7.83 -11.64
CA TYR A 119 0.90 -6.46 -11.22
C TYR A 119 -0.09 -6.02 -10.15
N CYS A 120 0.42 -5.59 -9.01
CA CYS A 120 -0.36 -5.01 -7.93
C CYS A 120 -0.11 -3.50 -7.90
N LEU A 121 -1.16 -2.71 -8.14
CA LEU A 121 -1.13 -1.26 -8.00
C LEU A 121 -1.83 -0.89 -6.69
N THR A 122 -1.27 0.03 -5.92
CA THR A 122 -1.90 0.48 -4.66
C THR A 122 -2.27 1.93 -4.75
N LEU A 123 -3.45 2.28 -4.25
CA LEU A 123 -4.03 3.61 -4.27
C LEU A 123 -4.70 3.89 -2.90
N ASP A 124 -4.55 5.10 -2.37
CA ASP A 124 -5.24 5.50 -1.15
C ASP A 124 -6.72 5.89 -1.47
N ALA A 125 -7.64 5.56 -0.56
CA ALA A 125 -9.08 5.81 -0.74
C ALA A 125 -9.51 7.26 -0.37
N ASP A 126 -8.56 8.16 -0.09
CA ASP A 126 -8.82 9.51 0.45
C ASP A 126 -8.93 10.62 -0.62
N GLY A 127 -8.82 10.26 -1.90
CA GLY A 127 -8.94 11.17 -3.03
C GLY A 127 -7.73 12.06 -3.28
N GLN A 128 -6.59 11.82 -2.61
CA GLN A 128 -5.36 12.60 -2.83
C GLN A 128 -4.62 12.21 -4.11
N ASN A 129 -4.88 11.01 -4.65
CA ASN A 129 -4.28 10.50 -5.88
C ASN A 129 -5.33 10.40 -6.99
N ASP A 130 -4.92 10.60 -8.23
CA ASP A 130 -5.79 10.49 -9.39
C ASP A 130 -5.68 9.09 -10.01
N PRO A 131 -6.78 8.28 -10.04
CA PRO A 131 -6.77 6.98 -10.72
C PRO A 131 -6.43 7.04 -12.21
N ALA A 132 -6.61 8.19 -12.88
CA ALA A 132 -6.22 8.37 -14.29
C ALA A 132 -4.70 8.22 -14.52
N GLU A 133 -3.87 8.30 -13.46
CA GLU A 133 -2.42 8.10 -13.55
C GLU A 133 -1.98 6.61 -13.49
N LEU A 134 -2.91 5.66 -13.30
CA LEU A 134 -2.60 4.21 -13.24
C LEU A 134 -1.81 3.70 -14.45
N PRO A 135 -2.06 4.13 -15.71
CA PRO A 135 -1.24 3.74 -16.85
C PRO A 135 0.24 4.11 -16.70
N ASN A 136 0.54 5.31 -16.17
CA ASN A 136 1.93 5.76 -15.96
C ASN A 136 2.67 4.89 -14.94
N ILE A 137 1.95 4.31 -13.98
CA ILE A 137 2.50 3.43 -12.94
C ILE A 137 2.69 2.01 -13.50
N LEU A 138 1.76 1.54 -14.34
CA LEU A 138 1.84 0.22 -14.95
C LEU A 138 2.95 0.13 -15.99
N ALA A 139 3.15 1.17 -16.78
CA ALA A 139 4.06 1.15 -17.95
C ALA A 139 5.51 0.68 -17.62
N PRO A 140 6.20 1.16 -16.57
CA PRO A 140 7.54 0.67 -16.24
C PRO A 140 7.56 -0.81 -15.82
N LEU A 141 6.49 -1.31 -15.21
CA LEU A 141 6.35 -2.73 -14.84
C LEU A 141 6.13 -3.59 -16.09
N ALA A 142 5.19 -3.18 -16.94
CA ALA A 142 4.85 -3.90 -18.17
C ALA A 142 6.03 -3.97 -19.14
N ASN A 143 6.79 -2.88 -19.28
CA ASN A 143 7.99 -2.79 -20.14
C ASN A 143 9.24 -3.41 -19.50
N ASN A 144 9.12 -4.03 -18.33
CA ASN A 144 10.21 -4.67 -17.59
C ASN A 144 11.41 -3.74 -17.29
N THR A 145 11.18 -2.43 -17.17
CA THR A 145 12.20 -1.45 -16.77
C THR A 145 12.31 -1.30 -15.25
N ALA A 146 11.24 -1.66 -14.51
CA ALA A 146 11.19 -1.65 -13.05
C ALA A 146 10.44 -2.87 -12.52
N ASP A 147 10.69 -3.18 -11.26
CA ASP A 147 9.96 -4.18 -10.47
C ASP A 147 9.08 -3.49 -9.41
N PHE A 148 9.44 -2.24 -9.06
CA PHE A 148 8.77 -1.38 -8.11
C PHE A 148 8.69 0.05 -8.69
N VAL A 149 7.48 0.58 -8.82
CA VAL A 149 7.22 1.95 -9.27
C VAL A 149 6.62 2.74 -8.12
N LEU A 150 7.18 3.91 -7.83
CA LEU A 150 6.65 4.87 -6.88
C LEU A 150 6.13 6.08 -7.66
N THR A 151 5.05 6.68 -7.21
CA THR A 151 4.70 8.02 -7.69
C THR A 151 5.47 9.07 -6.91
N SER A 152 5.81 10.18 -7.55
CA SER A 152 6.54 11.27 -6.92
C SER A 152 5.86 12.60 -7.15
N ARG A 153 5.48 13.23 -6.04
CA ARG A 153 5.02 14.64 -6.05
C ARG A 153 6.16 15.64 -6.25
N VAL A 154 7.41 15.18 -6.14
CA VAL A 154 8.60 16.02 -6.39
C VAL A 154 8.89 16.12 -7.87
N LEU A 155 8.63 15.05 -8.63
CA LEU A 155 8.71 15.04 -10.10
C LEU A 155 7.46 15.65 -10.77
N GLY A 156 6.32 15.52 -10.13
CA GLY A 156 5.05 16.09 -10.56
C GLY A 156 4.71 17.37 -9.78
N GLU A 157 3.55 17.38 -9.12
CA GLU A 157 3.05 18.54 -8.39
C GLU A 157 2.51 18.15 -7.02
N ASP A 158 2.84 18.91 -5.98
CA ASP A 158 2.23 18.83 -4.65
C ASP A 158 1.34 20.07 -4.42
N LYS A 159 0.03 19.89 -4.59
CA LYS A 159 -0.98 20.95 -4.38
C LYS A 159 -1.31 21.18 -2.91
N THR A 160 -0.66 20.48 -1.97
CA THR A 160 -0.85 20.73 -0.54
C THR A 160 0.04 21.87 -0.04
N SER A 161 -0.41 22.57 1.02
CA SER A 161 0.32 23.71 1.61
C SER A 161 1.31 23.33 2.72
N ASP A 162 1.49 22.03 3.03
CA ASP A 162 2.30 21.57 4.19
C ASP A 162 3.80 21.55 3.87
N ALA A 163 4.49 22.66 4.14
CA ALA A 163 5.94 22.78 3.97
C ALA A 163 6.74 21.83 4.86
N THR A 164 6.26 21.51 6.06
CA THR A 164 6.92 20.56 6.99
C THR A 164 6.91 19.16 6.40
N ARG A 165 5.79 18.76 5.81
CA ARG A 165 5.64 17.48 5.11
C ARG A 165 6.56 17.41 3.88
N LYS A 166 6.64 18.46 3.08
CA LYS A 166 7.54 18.55 1.92
C LYS A 166 9.01 18.37 2.31
N LEU A 167 9.44 19.03 3.39
CA LEU A 167 10.78 18.86 3.94
C LEU A 167 11.01 17.43 4.44
N GLY A 168 10.03 16.86 5.15
CA GLY A 168 10.08 15.46 5.62
C GLY A 168 10.24 14.45 4.48
N VAL A 169 9.49 14.60 3.39
CA VAL A 169 9.61 13.75 2.18
C VAL A 169 11.04 13.78 1.63
N ARG A 170 11.61 14.97 1.44
CA ARG A 170 12.99 15.12 0.92
C ARG A 170 14.03 14.50 1.86
N THR A 171 13.91 14.76 3.17
CA THR A 171 14.83 14.24 4.18
C THR A 171 14.81 12.70 4.24
N PHE A 172 13.61 12.11 4.28
CA PHE A 172 13.50 10.65 4.34
C PHE A 172 13.88 9.98 3.02
N SER A 173 13.57 10.60 1.88
CA SER A 173 14.03 10.09 0.58
C SER A 173 15.56 10.10 0.48
N PHE A 174 16.23 11.16 0.96
CA PHE A 174 17.67 11.20 1.03
C PHE A 174 18.26 10.06 1.89
N ILE A 175 17.70 9.84 3.10
CA ILE A 175 18.14 8.77 4.00
C ILE A 175 17.96 7.39 3.35
N VAL A 176 16.77 7.09 2.82
CA VAL A 176 16.48 5.80 2.17
C VAL A 176 17.38 5.59 0.96
N ASN A 177 17.55 6.59 0.12
CA ASN A 177 18.45 6.53 -1.03
C ASN A 177 19.90 6.20 -0.62
N ARG A 178 20.41 6.87 0.42
CA ARG A 178 21.77 6.61 0.93
C ARG A 178 21.95 5.21 1.48
N MET A 179 20.89 4.65 2.09
CA MET A 179 20.88 3.30 2.67
C MET A 179 20.70 2.20 1.60
N CYS A 180 19.92 2.47 0.58
CA CYS A 180 19.53 1.48 -0.42
C CYS A 180 20.29 1.60 -1.76
N GLY A 181 21.05 2.69 -1.96
CA GLY A 181 21.77 2.93 -3.21
C GLY A 181 20.84 3.35 -4.37
N THR A 182 19.71 4.00 -4.05
CA THR A 182 18.70 4.45 -5.02
C THR A 182 18.78 5.97 -5.24
N LYS A 183 18.00 6.47 -6.22
CA LYS A 183 17.89 7.90 -6.55
C LYS A 183 16.44 8.36 -6.62
N LEU A 184 15.57 7.79 -5.80
CA LEU A 184 14.14 8.07 -5.75
C LEU A 184 13.88 9.45 -5.14
N THR A 185 12.90 10.19 -5.67
CA THR A 185 12.59 11.54 -5.21
C THR A 185 11.51 11.57 -4.12
N ASP A 186 10.59 10.58 -4.10
CA ASP A 186 9.57 10.42 -3.05
C ASP A 186 9.43 8.95 -2.62
N THR A 187 10.05 8.59 -1.50
CA THR A 187 10.02 7.22 -0.96
C THR A 187 8.83 6.96 -0.03
N SER A 188 7.98 7.96 0.23
CA SER A 188 6.92 7.91 1.24
C SER A 188 5.52 7.72 0.68
N THR A 189 5.35 7.74 -0.64
CA THR A 189 4.04 7.60 -1.29
C THR A 189 3.41 6.23 -1.07
N GLY A 190 2.07 6.17 -0.96
CA GLY A 190 1.27 4.94 -0.97
C GLY A 190 0.81 4.55 -2.38
N TYR A 191 0.82 5.49 -3.34
CA TYR A 191 0.44 5.25 -4.72
C TYR A 191 1.59 4.63 -5.49
N ARG A 192 1.50 3.32 -5.78
CA ARG A 192 2.62 2.47 -6.21
C ARG A 192 2.21 1.41 -7.21
N GLY A 193 3.19 0.95 -7.98
CA GLY A 193 3.08 -0.24 -8.80
C GLY A 193 4.13 -1.28 -8.40
N LEU A 194 3.73 -2.53 -8.33
CA LEU A 194 4.51 -3.63 -7.77
C LEU A 194 4.40 -4.88 -8.66
N ARG A 195 5.52 -5.46 -9.04
CA ARG A 195 5.55 -6.77 -9.68
C ARG A 195 5.29 -7.84 -8.62
N VAL A 196 4.30 -8.71 -8.85
CA VAL A 196 3.88 -9.69 -7.83
C VAL A 196 4.95 -10.75 -7.56
N SER A 197 5.76 -11.14 -8.54
CA SER A 197 6.90 -12.04 -8.29
C SER A 197 7.93 -11.47 -7.30
N MET A 198 8.06 -10.13 -7.24
CA MET A 198 8.84 -9.45 -6.22
C MET A 198 8.12 -9.49 -4.86
N LEU A 199 6.81 -9.26 -4.84
CA LEU A 199 6.01 -9.30 -3.60
C LEU A 199 6.06 -10.66 -2.94
N ALA A 200 5.98 -11.75 -3.71
CA ALA A 200 6.05 -13.11 -3.21
C ALA A 200 7.34 -13.39 -2.40
N GLN A 201 8.45 -12.76 -2.78
CA GLN A 201 9.71 -12.87 -2.04
C GLN A 201 9.83 -11.88 -0.88
N ALA A 202 9.16 -10.72 -0.95
CA ALA A 202 9.28 -9.65 0.03
C ALA A 202 8.30 -9.79 1.21
N VAL A 203 7.10 -10.35 0.97
CA VAL A 203 5.98 -10.26 1.91
C VAL A 203 6.25 -10.92 3.26
N ASP A 204 7.04 -12.00 3.31
CA ASP A 204 7.37 -12.70 4.55
C ASP A 204 8.37 -11.94 5.43
N HIS A 205 9.03 -10.92 4.88
CA HIS A 205 9.93 -10.03 5.60
C HIS A 205 9.25 -8.78 6.16
N LEU A 206 7.95 -8.58 5.87
CA LEU A 206 7.17 -7.44 6.33
C LEU A 206 6.56 -7.74 7.70
N ILE A 207 6.85 -6.88 8.66
CA ILE A 207 6.40 -7.05 10.05
C ILE A 207 5.71 -5.82 10.64
N GLN A 208 5.71 -4.71 9.90
CA GLN A 208 5.15 -3.45 10.39
C GLN A 208 3.64 -3.37 10.14
N ASP A 209 2.90 -2.93 11.15
CA ASP A 209 1.46 -2.67 11.07
C ASP A 209 1.18 -1.27 10.52
N GLN A 210 2.18 -0.38 10.65
CA GLN A 210 2.15 1.00 10.18
C GLN A 210 3.46 1.31 9.46
N TYR A 211 3.45 2.32 8.58
CA TYR A 211 4.64 2.75 7.81
C TYR A 211 5.24 1.65 6.91
N GLN A 212 4.45 0.67 6.54
CA GLN A 212 4.89 -0.47 5.73
C GLN A 212 5.41 -0.02 4.35
N THR A 213 4.99 1.14 3.86
CA THR A 213 5.47 1.69 2.59
C THR A 213 7.01 1.82 2.56
N ALA A 214 7.63 2.28 3.65
CA ALA A 214 9.09 2.33 3.76
C ALA A 214 9.69 0.94 3.96
N GLU A 215 9.03 0.08 4.74
CA GLU A 215 9.51 -1.29 4.99
C GLU A 215 9.59 -2.08 3.68
N LEU A 216 8.52 -2.11 2.89
CA LEU A 216 8.48 -2.82 1.61
C LEU A 216 9.59 -2.33 0.67
N LEU A 217 9.73 -1.01 0.52
CA LEU A 217 10.76 -0.44 -0.36
C LEU A 217 12.17 -0.91 0.05
N ILE A 218 12.51 -0.79 1.33
CA ILE A 218 13.84 -1.17 1.83
C ILE A 218 14.09 -2.68 1.63
N VAL A 219 13.10 -3.52 1.92
CA VAL A 219 13.19 -4.97 1.72
C VAL A 219 13.43 -5.29 0.25
N CYS A 220 12.64 -4.72 -0.67
CA CYS A 220 12.77 -4.96 -2.10
C CYS A 220 14.13 -4.50 -2.63
N MET A 221 14.61 -3.32 -2.21
CA MET A 221 15.93 -2.84 -2.63
C MET A 221 17.06 -3.73 -2.12
N LYS A 222 16.95 -4.28 -0.91
CA LYS A 222 17.94 -5.22 -0.37
C LYS A 222 17.90 -6.60 -1.03
N LEU A 223 16.76 -6.99 -1.55
CA LEU A 223 16.63 -8.17 -2.40
C LEU A 223 17.15 -7.95 -3.84
N GLY A 224 17.53 -6.72 -4.20
CA GLY A 224 18.15 -6.40 -5.50
C GLY A 224 17.13 -6.12 -6.61
N TYR A 225 15.89 -5.76 -6.28
CA TYR A 225 14.89 -5.34 -7.25
C TYR A 225 15.10 -3.88 -7.71
N ARG A 226 14.59 -3.56 -8.89
CA ARG A 226 14.73 -2.24 -9.50
C ARG A 226 13.54 -1.37 -9.14
N ALA A 227 13.80 -0.17 -8.60
CA ALA A 227 12.77 0.83 -8.33
C ALA A 227 12.98 2.07 -9.19
N VAL A 228 11.87 2.63 -9.67
CA VAL A 228 11.82 3.93 -10.35
C VAL A 228 10.69 4.76 -9.76
N ASP A 229 10.77 6.07 -9.91
CA ASP A 229 9.67 6.96 -9.64
C ASP A 229 9.12 7.61 -10.92
N VAL A 230 7.80 7.88 -10.92
CA VAL A 230 7.08 8.54 -11.99
C VAL A 230 6.36 9.78 -11.42
N PRO A 231 6.16 10.85 -12.21
CA PRO A 231 5.47 12.04 -11.72
C PRO A 231 4.01 11.74 -11.34
N THR A 232 3.50 12.43 -10.33
CA THR A 232 2.09 12.42 -9.91
C THR A 232 1.65 13.80 -9.44
N VAL A 233 0.36 14.09 -9.55
CA VAL A 233 -0.26 15.26 -8.93
C VAL A 233 -0.86 14.84 -7.60
N TRP A 234 -0.34 15.41 -6.50
CA TRP A 234 -0.85 15.15 -5.17
C TRP A 234 -1.87 16.22 -4.77
N HIS A 235 -3.13 15.82 -4.65
CA HIS A 235 -4.23 16.71 -4.31
C HIS A 235 -4.39 16.89 -2.80
N PRO A 236 -5.02 18.00 -2.34
CA PRO A 236 -5.56 18.06 -1.00
C PRO A 236 -6.58 16.93 -0.80
N ARG A 237 -6.71 16.45 0.45
CA ARG A 237 -7.72 15.45 0.81
C ARG A 237 -9.12 16.00 0.49
N ALA A 238 -9.98 15.18 -0.09
CA ALA A 238 -11.31 15.63 -0.53
C ALA A 238 -12.21 15.98 0.68
N SER A 239 -12.21 15.16 1.74
CA SER A 239 -12.96 15.41 2.97
C SER A 239 -12.29 14.79 4.19
N GLY A 240 -12.71 15.17 5.40
CA GLY A 240 -12.21 14.67 6.67
C GLY A 240 -10.84 15.21 7.07
N THR A 241 -10.31 14.72 8.18
CA THR A 241 -9.00 15.09 8.73
C THR A 241 -7.98 13.99 8.57
N THR A 242 -6.69 14.35 8.48
CA THR A 242 -5.62 13.35 8.45
C THR A 242 -5.60 12.55 9.75
N LYS A 243 -5.63 11.23 9.63
CA LYS A 243 -5.52 10.29 10.76
C LYS A 243 -4.06 10.05 11.18
N LYS A 244 -3.11 10.68 10.48
CA LYS A 244 -1.68 10.71 10.83
C LYS A 244 -1.50 11.71 11.98
N GLY A 245 -1.06 11.25 13.15
CA GLY A 245 -0.85 12.11 14.33
C GLY A 245 0.16 13.25 14.14
N LYS A 246 0.54 13.94 15.24
CA LYS A 246 1.47 15.11 15.20
C LYS A 246 2.74 14.81 14.39
N ASN A 247 3.13 15.71 13.49
CA ASN A 247 4.20 15.53 12.50
C ASN A 247 5.56 15.05 13.08
N TRP A 248 5.98 15.54 14.27
CA TRP A 248 7.25 15.14 14.87
C TRP A 248 7.24 13.68 15.39
N LEU A 249 6.10 13.22 15.98
CA LEU A 249 5.94 11.85 16.44
C LEU A 249 5.86 10.87 15.26
N PHE A 250 5.19 11.29 14.19
CA PHE A 250 5.16 10.56 12.94
C PHE A 250 6.59 10.39 12.38
N GLY A 251 7.37 11.45 12.31
CA GLY A 251 8.75 11.43 11.83
C GLY A 251 9.65 10.47 12.64
N PHE A 252 9.55 10.50 13.97
CA PHE A 252 10.31 9.59 14.83
C PHE A 252 9.92 8.12 14.63
N ARG A 253 8.62 7.82 14.58
CA ARG A 253 8.13 6.45 14.33
C ARG A 253 8.55 5.95 12.95
N TYR A 254 8.44 6.80 11.93
CA TYR A 254 8.89 6.48 10.59
C TYR A 254 10.39 6.19 10.53
N ALA A 255 11.21 7.04 11.16
CA ALA A 255 12.66 6.83 11.26
C ALA A 255 13.00 5.48 11.92
N ARG A 256 12.33 5.13 13.02
CA ARG A 256 12.50 3.83 13.69
C ARG A 256 12.22 2.66 12.75
N VAL A 257 11.17 2.75 11.92
CA VAL A 257 10.85 1.72 10.93
C VAL A 257 11.93 1.65 9.86
N VAL A 258 12.35 2.79 9.30
CA VAL A 258 13.40 2.86 8.26
C VAL A 258 14.70 2.21 8.75
N PHE A 259 15.25 2.66 9.89
CA PHE A 259 16.52 2.13 10.41
C PHE A 259 16.40 0.67 10.88
N GLY A 260 15.31 0.32 11.57
CA GLY A 260 15.06 -1.04 12.02
C GLY A 260 14.92 -2.03 10.87
N THR A 261 14.19 -1.65 9.81
CA THR A 261 14.05 -2.47 8.60
C THR A 261 15.38 -2.62 7.89
N TYR A 262 16.12 -1.54 7.71
CA TYR A 262 17.43 -1.63 7.08
C TYR A 262 18.38 -2.60 7.81
N ALA A 263 18.44 -2.50 9.15
CA ALA A 263 19.28 -3.39 9.97
C ALA A 263 18.89 -4.87 9.77
N ARG A 264 17.59 -5.18 9.69
CA ARG A 264 17.11 -6.55 9.42
C ARG A 264 17.38 -6.97 7.98
N ALA A 265 17.06 -6.11 7.02
CA ALA A 265 17.06 -6.44 5.60
C ALA A 265 18.45 -6.50 4.96
N ARG A 266 19.50 -5.91 5.59
CA ARG A 266 20.86 -5.85 5.01
C ARG A 266 21.48 -7.22 4.71
N LYS A 267 20.97 -8.29 5.33
CA LYS A 267 21.44 -9.68 5.12
C LYS A 267 20.61 -10.44 4.10
N LEU A 268 19.51 -9.88 3.63
CA LEU A 268 18.66 -10.54 2.64
C LEU A 268 19.40 -10.73 1.32
N ARG A 269 19.08 -11.83 0.65
CA ARG A 269 19.53 -12.16 -0.70
C ARG A 269 18.31 -12.61 -1.50
N ARG A 270 18.26 -12.24 -2.76
CA ARG A 270 17.23 -12.74 -3.68
C ARG A 270 17.42 -14.25 -3.83
N THR A 271 16.35 -15.01 -3.63
CA THR A 271 16.31 -16.42 -4.02
C THR A 271 16.17 -16.52 -5.53
N ALA A 272 16.93 -17.41 -6.15
CA ALA A 272 16.93 -17.61 -7.59
C ALA A 272 15.56 -18.11 -8.10
#